data_b32178731a33206d6dbd1c4f119bb9ea
#
_entry.id   b32178731a33206d6dbd1c4f119bb9ea
#
_cell.length_a   1.000
_cell.length_b   1.000
_cell.length_c   1.000
_cell.angle_alpha   90.00
_cell.angle_beta   90.00
_cell.angle_gamma   90.00
#
_symmetry.space_group_name_H-M   'P 1'
#
loop_
_entity.id
_entity.type
_entity.pdbx_description
1 polymer ?
#
loop_
_entity_poly.entity_id
_entity_poly.type
_entity_poly.pdbx_seq_one_letter_code
_entity_poly.pdbx_strand_id
1 'polypeptide(L)'
;SFIISLINLIVSLLLYILRIRKNLNLSMFFKKKDTVFLQKKRKGKILKRPIIDNYNFPSFDLLEKPPNPDTSVHSNSRDIQRDTIMLTNILKDFNINGSITAVKKGPIVTLYELTPAPGTKNSSVIGLSSDIARSMSAMSTRISAIPGRDAIGIEIPNKESQTVFLRELINNHEFT
;
A
#
# COMPACT_ATOMS: atom_id res chain seq x y z
N SER A 1 23.69 57.91 -24.54
CA SER A 1 24.89 57.70 -23.65
C SER A 1 24.48 56.95 -22.35
N PHE A 2 23.34 57.30 -21.74
CA PHE A 2 22.91 56.71 -20.45
C PHE A 2 22.55 55.21 -20.55
N ILE A 3 21.91 54.81 -21.63
CA ILE A 3 21.48 53.40 -21.86
C ILE A 3 22.69 52.45 -21.99
N ILE A 4 23.74 52.90 -22.67
CA ILE A 4 24.96 52.09 -22.85
C ILE A 4 25.68 51.90 -21.52
N SER A 5 25.71 52.93 -20.67
CA SER A 5 26.28 52.83 -19.31
C SER A 5 25.51 51.87 -18.42
N LEU A 6 24.17 51.86 -18.52
CA LEU A 6 23.32 50.97 -17.74
C LEU A 6 23.47 49.49 -18.19
N ILE A 7 23.61 49.26 -19.49
CA ILE A 7 23.83 47.90 -20.04
C ILE A 7 25.20 47.38 -19.57
N ASN A 8 26.25 48.20 -19.61
CA ASN A 8 27.56 47.78 -19.13
C ASN A 8 27.60 47.50 -17.62
N LEU A 9 26.82 48.22 -16.81
CA LEU A 9 26.70 47.98 -15.39
C LEU A 9 26.01 46.62 -15.12
N ILE A 10 24.92 46.31 -15.87
CA ILE A 10 24.19 45.06 -15.74
C ILE A 10 25.04 43.85 -16.15
N VAL A 11 25.79 43.96 -17.25
CA VAL A 11 26.71 42.92 -17.73
C VAL A 11 27.84 42.70 -16.72
N SER A 12 28.41 43.76 -16.15
CA SER A 12 29.43 43.63 -15.12
C SER A 12 28.93 42.96 -13.85
N LEU A 13 27.70 43.29 -13.44
CA LEU A 13 27.03 42.64 -12.28
C LEU A 13 26.77 41.15 -12.53
N LEU A 14 26.31 40.80 -13.72
CA LEU A 14 26.11 39.41 -14.12
C LEU A 14 27.40 38.59 -14.14
N LEU A 15 28.46 39.15 -14.71
CA LEU A 15 29.79 38.52 -14.71
C LEU A 15 30.36 38.38 -13.30
N TYR A 16 30.13 39.34 -12.41
CA TYR A 16 30.52 39.25 -11.00
C TYR A 16 29.77 38.12 -10.26
N ILE A 17 28.47 37.99 -10.48
CA ILE A 17 27.65 36.91 -9.92
C ILE A 17 28.10 35.54 -10.43
N LEU A 18 28.40 35.41 -11.74
CA LEU A 18 28.93 34.20 -12.33
C LEU A 18 30.30 33.81 -11.77
N ARG A 19 31.16 34.81 -11.50
CA ARG A 19 32.49 34.60 -10.91
C ARG A 19 32.40 34.12 -9.45
N ILE A 20 31.47 34.70 -8.68
CA ILE A 20 31.17 34.23 -7.30
C ILE A 20 30.63 32.81 -7.31
N ARG A 21 29.74 32.46 -8.27
CA ARG A 21 29.17 31.12 -8.41
C ARG A 21 30.23 30.06 -8.77
N LYS A 22 31.29 30.47 -9.48
CA LYS A 22 32.41 29.57 -9.83
C LYS A 22 33.36 29.33 -8.66
N ASN A 23 33.49 30.29 -7.73
CA ASN A 23 34.33 30.16 -6.54
C ASN A 23 33.63 29.59 -5.30
N LEU A 24 32.28 29.61 -5.29
CA LEU A 24 31.49 28.89 -4.32
C LEU A 24 31.39 27.44 -4.77
N ASN A 25 32.26 26.62 -4.24
CA ASN A 25 32.29 25.19 -4.42
C ASN A 25 30.99 24.62 -3.78
N LEU A 26 29.90 24.60 -4.57
CA LEU A 26 28.56 24.15 -4.14
C LEU A 26 28.54 22.68 -3.72
N SER A 27 29.68 21.99 -3.86
CA SER A 27 29.83 20.61 -3.40
C SER A 27 29.77 20.46 -1.88
N MET A 28 29.94 21.54 -1.13
CA MET A 28 29.87 21.49 0.33
C MET A 28 28.43 21.53 0.87
N PHE A 29 27.48 22.06 0.10
CA PHE A 29 26.07 22.13 0.56
C PHE A 29 25.27 20.88 0.31
N PHE A 30 25.73 20.00 -0.58
CA PHE A 30 25.09 18.69 -0.84
C PHE A 30 25.91 17.52 -0.29
N LYS A 31 26.62 17.72 0.82
CA LYS A 31 27.03 16.58 1.62
C LYS A 31 25.79 16.05 2.32
N LYS A 32 25.01 15.28 1.55
CA LYS A 32 24.01 14.36 2.08
C LYS A 32 24.71 13.61 3.20
N LYS A 33 24.36 13.88 4.44
CA LYS A 33 24.74 13.02 5.54
C LYS A 33 24.08 11.66 5.24
N ASP A 34 24.79 10.85 4.48
CA ASP A 34 24.58 9.42 4.56
C ASP A 34 24.93 9.06 6.01
N THR A 35 23.91 9.16 6.86
CA THR A 35 23.94 8.46 8.12
C THR A 35 23.92 6.99 7.73
N VAL A 36 25.11 6.50 7.36
CA VAL A 36 25.41 5.09 7.43
C VAL A 36 25.16 4.76 8.90
N PHE A 37 23.94 4.28 9.19
CA PHE A 37 23.70 3.49 10.36
C PHE A 37 24.66 2.29 10.23
N LEU A 38 25.90 2.49 10.69
CA LEU A 38 26.74 1.38 11.06
C LEU A 38 25.93 0.63 12.11
N GLN A 39 25.10 -0.30 11.63
CA GLN A 39 24.64 -1.37 12.47
C GLN A 39 25.91 -2.02 13.01
N LYS A 40 26.32 -1.53 14.18
CA LYS A 40 27.32 -2.21 15.00
C LYS A 40 26.78 -3.60 15.17
N LYS A 41 27.27 -4.49 14.29
CA LYS A 41 26.94 -5.90 14.29
C LYS A 41 27.33 -6.38 15.68
N ARG A 42 26.40 -6.27 16.63
CA ARG A 42 26.56 -6.89 17.93
C ARG A 42 26.83 -8.34 17.58
N LYS A 43 28.06 -8.78 17.75
CA LYS A 43 28.39 -10.18 17.83
C LYS A 43 27.62 -10.71 19.04
N GLY A 44 26.32 -10.88 18.86
CA GLY A 44 25.52 -11.64 19.79
C GLY A 44 26.21 -12.99 19.83
N LYS A 45 26.72 -13.36 20.99
CA LYS A 45 27.03 -14.75 21.28
C LYS A 45 25.80 -15.51 20.80
N ILE A 46 25.93 -16.24 19.69
CA ILE A 46 24.90 -17.19 19.29
C ILE A 46 24.91 -18.18 20.44
N LEU A 47 24.01 -17.96 21.39
CA LEU A 47 23.68 -18.99 22.36
C LEU A 47 23.18 -20.14 21.50
N LYS A 48 24.05 -21.13 21.27
CA LYS A 48 23.65 -22.41 20.69
C LYS A 48 22.49 -22.89 21.56
N ARG A 49 21.26 -22.67 21.09
CA ARG A 49 20.10 -23.29 21.73
C ARG A 49 20.41 -24.78 21.76
N PRO A 50 20.29 -25.44 22.90
CA PRO A 50 20.43 -26.88 22.92
C PRO A 50 19.46 -27.42 21.89
N ILE A 51 19.94 -28.16 20.91
CA ILE A 51 19.10 -28.90 19.98
C ILE A 51 18.45 -29.95 20.88
N ILE A 52 17.20 -29.75 21.22
CA ILE A 52 16.39 -30.71 21.96
C ILE A 52 16.00 -31.74 20.88
N ASP A 53 16.83 -32.77 20.71
CA ASP A 53 16.65 -33.82 19.69
C ASP A 53 15.32 -34.59 19.84
N ASN A 54 14.56 -34.39 20.94
CA ASN A 54 13.31 -35.06 21.23
C ASN A 54 12.17 -34.07 21.51
N TYR A 55 12.14 -32.90 20.80
CA TYR A 55 11.01 -32.02 20.93
C TYR A 55 9.82 -32.56 20.13
N ASN A 56 8.80 -33.03 20.81
CA ASN A 56 7.54 -33.42 20.18
C ASN A 56 6.69 -32.15 19.96
N PHE A 57 6.38 -31.85 18.71
CA PHE A 57 5.47 -30.76 18.40
C PHE A 57 4.08 -31.07 18.98
N PRO A 58 3.34 -30.03 19.45
CA PRO A 58 1.97 -30.19 19.85
C PRO A 58 1.13 -30.82 18.75
N SER A 59 0.23 -31.74 19.11
CA SER A 59 -0.69 -32.33 18.14
C SER A 59 -1.65 -31.30 17.56
N PHE A 60 -1.94 -31.37 16.27
CA PHE A 60 -2.96 -30.55 15.62
C PHE A 60 -4.37 -30.73 16.23
N ASP A 61 -4.59 -31.82 16.97
CA ASP A 61 -5.87 -32.08 17.64
C ASP A 61 -6.16 -31.12 18.81
N LEU A 62 -5.15 -30.40 19.28
CA LEU A 62 -5.31 -29.32 20.26
C LEU A 62 -5.97 -28.08 19.66
N LEU A 63 -5.97 -27.94 18.35
CA LEU A 63 -6.58 -26.80 17.65
C LEU A 63 -8.06 -27.08 17.40
N GLU A 64 -8.89 -26.06 17.61
CA GLU A 64 -10.31 -26.10 17.36
C GLU A 64 -10.60 -26.47 15.90
N LYS A 65 -11.55 -27.37 15.70
CA LYS A 65 -12.00 -27.76 14.37
C LYS A 65 -12.98 -26.72 13.82
N PRO A 66 -12.84 -26.30 12.54
CA PRO A 66 -13.83 -25.44 11.93
C PRO A 66 -15.18 -26.17 11.90
N PRO A 67 -16.30 -25.45 12.07
CA PRO A 67 -17.61 -26.01 11.78
C PRO A 67 -17.66 -26.43 10.31
N ASN A 68 -18.47 -27.44 10.00
CA ASN A 68 -18.54 -28.04 8.66
C ASN A 68 -18.55 -27.00 7.53
N PRO A 69 -17.69 -27.14 6.51
CA PRO A 69 -17.52 -26.14 5.44
C PRO A 69 -18.79 -25.91 4.59
N ASP A 70 -19.79 -26.79 4.66
CA ASP A 70 -20.99 -26.72 3.83
C ASP A 70 -21.95 -25.57 4.17
N THR A 71 -21.77 -24.87 5.29
CA THR A 71 -22.70 -23.82 5.72
C THR A 71 -22.21 -22.40 5.38
N SER A 72 -20.97 -22.20 4.94
CA SER A 72 -20.37 -20.85 4.84
C SER A 72 -20.10 -20.33 3.43
N VAL A 73 -20.27 -21.13 2.36
CA VAL A 73 -19.75 -20.76 1.03
C VAL A 73 -20.79 -20.21 0.06
N HIS A 74 -22.04 -20.09 0.45
CA HIS A 74 -23.04 -19.41 -0.40
C HIS A 74 -23.05 -17.88 -0.17
N SER A 75 -21.89 -17.26 -0.16
CA SER A 75 -21.87 -15.82 -0.42
C SER A 75 -22.29 -15.61 -1.87
N ASN A 76 -23.54 -15.19 -2.03
CA ASN A 76 -24.17 -15.00 -3.30
C ASN A 76 -23.27 -14.20 -4.23
N SER A 77 -22.86 -14.78 -5.35
CA SER A 77 -22.21 -14.06 -6.45
C SER A 77 -22.99 -12.80 -6.86
N ARG A 78 -24.29 -12.80 -6.59
CA ARG A 78 -25.20 -11.65 -6.77
C ARG A 78 -24.85 -10.47 -5.87
N ASP A 79 -24.47 -10.70 -4.61
CA ASP A 79 -24.10 -9.61 -3.69
C ASP A 79 -22.79 -8.95 -4.11
N ILE A 80 -21.80 -9.74 -4.52
CA ILE A 80 -20.54 -9.23 -5.05
C ILE A 80 -20.79 -8.40 -6.32
N GLN A 81 -21.64 -8.88 -7.22
CA GLN A 81 -21.96 -8.12 -8.44
C GLN A 81 -22.66 -6.80 -8.13
N ARG A 82 -23.65 -6.80 -7.23
CA ARG A 82 -24.35 -5.60 -6.80
C ARG A 82 -23.40 -4.58 -6.17
N ASP A 83 -22.54 -5.02 -5.26
CA ASP A 83 -21.59 -4.16 -4.57
C ASP A 83 -20.52 -3.65 -5.53
N THR A 84 -20.11 -4.44 -6.54
CA THR A 84 -19.20 -4.00 -7.62
C THR A 84 -19.82 -2.90 -8.47
N ILE A 85 -21.08 -3.04 -8.86
CA ILE A 85 -21.81 -2.02 -9.63
C ILE A 85 -21.95 -0.73 -8.80
N MET A 86 -22.33 -0.87 -7.53
CA MET A 86 -22.48 0.23 -6.61
C MET A 86 -21.15 1.00 -6.44
N LEU A 87 -20.05 0.30 -6.17
CA LEU A 87 -18.73 0.89 -6.05
C LEU A 87 -18.29 1.60 -7.34
N THR A 88 -18.56 0.99 -8.50
CA THR A 88 -18.24 1.59 -9.80
C THR A 88 -18.99 2.92 -10.00
N ASN A 89 -20.26 2.99 -9.61
CA ASN A 89 -21.05 4.21 -9.72
C ASN A 89 -20.54 5.28 -8.74
N ILE A 90 -20.26 4.92 -7.50
CA ILE A 90 -19.67 5.82 -6.50
C ILE A 90 -18.35 6.42 -7.00
N LEU A 91 -17.46 5.60 -7.57
CA LEU A 91 -16.20 6.09 -8.13
C LEU A 91 -16.43 7.11 -9.26
N LYS A 92 -17.42 6.87 -10.13
CA LYS A 92 -17.79 7.82 -11.19
C LYS A 92 -18.34 9.13 -10.62
N ASP A 93 -19.16 9.07 -9.58
CA ASP A 93 -19.74 10.27 -8.92
C ASP A 93 -18.64 11.16 -8.33
N PHE A 94 -17.53 10.56 -7.89
CA PHE A 94 -16.32 11.26 -7.44
C PHE A 94 -15.33 11.60 -8.57
N ASN A 95 -15.74 11.47 -9.84
CA ASN A 95 -14.89 11.72 -11.02
C ASN A 95 -13.64 10.81 -11.09
N ILE A 96 -13.69 9.63 -10.49
CA ILE A 96 -12.66 8.61 -10.64
C ILE A 96 -13.04 7.70 -11.80
N ASN A 97 -12.32 7.86 -12.90
CA ASN A 97 -12.47 7.02 -14.09
C ASN A 97 -11.56 5.79 -13.95
N GLY A 98 -12.10 4.63 -14.29
CA GLY A 98 -11.39 3.35 -14.22
C GLY A 98 -12.35 2.19 -14.29
N SER A 99 -11.82 0.98 -14.20
CA SER A 99 -12.58 -0.26 -14.20
C SER A 99 -12.16 -1.18 -13.05
N ILE A 100 -13.12 -1.87 -12.44
CA ILE A 100 -12.84 -2.91 -11.47
C ILE A 100 -12.49 -4.17 -12.28
N THR A 101 -11.23 -4.59 -12.21
CA THR A 101 -10.67 -5.69 -13.03
C THR A 101 -10.72 -7.03 -12.31
N ALA A 102 -10.70 -7.01 -10.98
CA ALA A 102 -10.80 -8.22 -10.17
C ALA A 102 -11.50 -7.95 -8.85
N VAL A 103 -12.19 -8.95 -8.33
CA VAL A 103 -12.79 -8.94 -7.00
C VAL A 103 -12.36 -10.20 -6.28
N LYS A 104 -11.77 -10.04 -5.09
CA LYS A 104 -11.34 -11.15 -4.25
C LYS A 104 -12.07 -11.08 -2.92
N LYS A 105 -12.97 -11.99 -2.70
CA LYS A 105 -13.69 -12.10 -1.44
C LYS A 105 -12.83 -12.86 -0.44
N GLY A 106 -12.51 -12.19 0.66
CA GLY A 106 -11.90 -12.81 1.83
C GLY A 106 -12.94 -13.10 2.93
N PRO A 107 -12.51 -13.70 4.03
CA PRO A 107 -13.41 -14.02 5.16
C PRO A 107 -13.91 -12.80 5.91
N ILE A 108 -13.12 -11.72 5.95
CA ILE A 108 -13.41 -10.50 6.73
C ILE A 108 -13.66 -9.31 5.79
N VAL A 109 -12.87 -9.20 4.72
CA VAL A 109 -12.93 -8.09 3.76
C VAL A 109 -13.01 -8.61 2.34
N THR A 110 -13.64 -7.83 1.47
CA THR A 110 -13.61 -8.05 0.02
C THR A 110 -12.68 -7.01 -0.61
N LEU A 111 -11.70 -7.47 -1.39
CA LEU A 111 -10.77 -6.64 -2.13
C LEU A 111 -11.28 -6.44 -3.56
N TYR A 112 -11.47 -5.18 -3.94
CA TYR A 112 -11.77 -4.74 -5.31
C TYR A 112 -10.51 -4.15 -5.93
N GLU A 113 -10.03 -4.70 -7.04
CA GLU A 113 -8.87 -4.19 -7.76
C GLU A 113 -9.36 -3.21 -8.84
N LEU A 114 -9.11 -1.92 -8.60
CA LEU A 114 -9.44 -0.84 -9.53
C LEU A 114 -8.23 -0.56 -10.42
N THR A 115 -8.39 -0.65 -11.73
CA THR A 115 -7.44 -0.12 -12.70
C THR A 115 -7.89 1.29 -13.09
N PRO A 116 -7.19 2.35 -12.63
CA PRO A 116 -7.57 3.72 -12.93
C PRO A 116 -7.32 4.06 -14.39
N ALA A 117 -8.10 4.98 -14.94
CA ALA A 117 -7.85 5.52 -16.27
C ALA A 117 -6.55 6.34 -16.30
N PRO A 118 -5.85 6.42 -17.46
CA PRO A 118 -4.65 7.23 -17.62
C PRO A 118 -4.87 8.67 -17.14
N GLY A 119 -3.92 9.19 -16.35
CA GLY A 119 -4.00 10.53 -15.77
C GLY A 119 -4.70 10.61 -14.40
N THR A 120 -5.30 9.54 -13.91
CA THR A 120 -5.87 9.51 -12.57
C THR A 120 -4.76 9.37 -11.52
N LYS A 121 -4.73 10.30 -10.55
CA LYS A 121 -3.74 10.25 -9.47
C LYS A 121 -4.18 9.26 -8.39
N ASN A 122 -3.29 8.35 -8.00
CA ASN A 122 -3.55 7.38 -6.93
C ASN A 122 -3.94 8.06 -5.61
N SER A 123 -3.30 9.20 -5.29
CA SER A 123 -3.62 9.98 -4.08
C SER A 123 -5.05 10.49 -4.04
N SER A 124 -5.63 10.81 -5.20
CA SER A 124 -7.03 11.25 -5.28
C SER A 124 -7.99 10.13 -4.90
N VAL A 125 -7.71 8.89 -5.35
CA VAL A 125 -8.53 7.71 -5.00
C VAL A 125 -8.35 7.36 -3.52
N ILE A 126 -7.11 7.36 -3.02
CA ILE A 126 -6.80 7.04 -1.61
C ILE A 126 -7.47 8.04 -0.66
N GLY A 127 -7.51 9.32 -1.03
CA GLY A 127 -8.15 10.37 -0.24
C GLY A 127 -9.66 10.21 -0.06
N LEU A 128 -10.32 9.43 -0.93
CA LEU A 128 -11.77 9.20 -0.88
C LEU A 128 -12.19 8.03 0.04
N SER A 129 -11.27 7.45 0.80
CA SER A 129 -11.55 6.25 1.62
C SER A 129 -12.76 6.44 2.54
N SER A 130 -12.89 7.58 3.22
CA SER A 130 -14.02 7.88 4.11
C SER A 130 -15.33 8.09 3.35
N ASP A 131 -15.28 8.72 2.18
CA ASP A 131 -16.46 9.00 1.38
C ASP A 131 -17.00 7.71 0.74
N ILE A 132 -16.11 6.86 0.26
CA ILE A 132 -16.47 5.53 -0.26
C ILE A 132 -17.03 4.64 0.86
N ALA A 133 -16.41 4.64 2.05
CA ALA A 133 -16.94 3.91 3.20
C ALA A 133 -18.38 4.32 3.51
N ARG A 134 -18.64 5.62 3.61
CA ARG A 134 -19.98 6.16 3.87
C ARG A 134 -20.97 5.78 2.77
N SER A 135 -20.59 5.92 1.50
CA SER A 135 -21.47 5.63 0.36
C SER A 135 -21.79 4.14 0.23
N MET A 136 -20.85 3.27 0.63
CA MET A 136 -21.03 1.81 0.67
C MET A 136 -21.70 1.32 1.96
N SER A 137 -22.06 2.23 2.88
CA SER A 137 -22.57 1.89 4.23
C SER A 137 -21.62 0.92 4.99
N ALA A 138 -20.31 1.08 4.78
CA ALA A 138 -19.27 0.32 5.45
C ALA A 138 -18.70 1.12 6.64
N MET A 139 -18.23 0.42 7.67
CA MET A 139 -17.62 1.07 8.84
C MET A 139 -16.32 1.81 8.50
N SER A 140 -15.54 1.24 7.59
CA SER A 140 -14.29 1.81 7.10
C SER A 140 -13.95 1.21 5.73
N THR A 141 -13.09 1.89 4.97
CA THR A 141 -12.54 1.36 3.71
C THR A 141 -11.05 1.64 3.70
N ARG A 142 -10.26 0.64 3.36
CA ARG A 142 -8.84 0.81 3.16
C ARG A 142 -8.53 0.85 1.67
N ILE A 143 -7.83 1.90 1.24
CA ILE A 143 -7.45 2.08 -0.16
C ILE A 143 -5.93 2.18 -0.23
N SER A 144 -5.30 1.34 -1.06
CA SER A 144 -3.85 1.30 -1.23
C SER A 144 -3.46 0.91 -2.65
N ALA A 145 -2.32 1.42 -3.12
CA ALA A 145 -1.74 0.96 -4.38
C ALA A 145 -1.26 -0.48 -4.23
N ILE A 146 -1.48 -1.31 -5.26
CA ILE A 146 -1.01 -2.69 -5.29
C ILE A 146 0.42 -2.71 -5.83
N PRO A 147 1.42 -3.16 -5.04
CA PRO A 147 2.80 -3.20 -5.50
C PRO A 147 2.97 -4.04 -6.76
N GLY A 148 3.74 -3.54 -7.73
CA GLY A 148 4.04 -4.25 -8.98
C GLY A 148 2.90 -4.32 -10.00
N ARG A 149 1.80 -3.63 -9.77
CA ARG A 149 0.66 -3.53 -10.71
C ARG A 149 0.18 -2.09 -10.82
N ASP A 150 -0.34 -1.73 -11.98
CA ASP A 150 -1.06 -0.46 -12.17
C ASP A 150 -2.52 -0.61 -11.71
N ALA A 151 -2.67 -0.88 -10.43
CA ALA A 151 -3.96 -1.11 -9.81
C ALA A 151 -4.00 -0.58 -8.37
N ILE A 152 -5.19 -0.18 -7.95
CA ILE A 152 -5.49 0.28 -6.61
C ILE A 152 -6.41 -0.73 -5.95
N GLY A 153 -6.03 -1.24 -4.79
CA GLY A 153 -6.86 -2.11 -3.98
C GLY A 153 -7.80 -1.30 -3.10
N ILE A 154 -9.08 -1.59 -3.18
CA ILE A 154 -10.14 -1.04 -2.32
C ILE A 154 -10.67 -2.19 -1.48
N GLU A 155 -10.36 -2.18 -0.18
CA GLU A 155 -10.78 -3.20 0.77
C GLU A 155 -12.03 -2.71 1.51
N ILE A 156 -13.12 -3.46 1.39
CA ILE A 156 -14.40 -3.15 2.03
C ILE A 156 -14.74 -4.30 2.99
N PRO A 157 -15.04 -4.02 4.28
CA PRO A 157 -15.46 -5.05 5.22
C PRO A 157 -16.72 -5.76 4.75
N ASN A 158 -16.74 -7.07 4.91
CA ASN A 158 -17.94 -7.88 4.66
C ASN A 158 -19.01 -7.56 5.70
N LYS A 159 -20.28 -7.62 5.31
CA LYS A 159 -21.41 -7.46 6.25
C LYS A 159 -21.43 -8.59 7.29
N GLU A 160 -21.08 -9.79 6.84
CA GLU A 160 -20.92 -10.98 7.67
C GLU A 160 -19.46 -11.43 7.57
N SER A 161 -18.73 -11.36 8.67
CA SER A 161 -17.36 -11.85 8.76
C SER A 161 -17.33 -13.32 9.17
N GLN A 162 -16.40 -14.06 8.61
CA GLN A 162 -16.18 -15.46 8.93
C GLN A 162 -14.97 -15.61 9.86
N THR A 163 -15.07 -16.49 10.83
CA THR A 163 -13.93 -16.84 11.68
C THR A 163 -12.94 -17.69 10.90
N VAL A 164 -11.66 -17.30 10.95
CA VAL A 164 -10.56 -18.05 10.33
C VAL A 164 -9.91 -18.90 11.41
N PHE A 165 -9.91 -20.21 11.23
CA PHE A 165 -9.34 -21.17 12.17
C PHE A 165 -7.86 -21.40 11.87
N LEU A 166 -7.01 -21.31 12.89
CA LEU A 166 -5.58 -21.56 12.75
C LEU A 166 -5.28 -22.94 12.19
N ARG A 167 -6.11 -23.94 12.55
CA ARG A 167 -5.99 -25.31 12.04
C ARG A 167 -6.06 -25.37 10.51
N GLU A 168 -6.95 -24.58 9.87
CA GLU A 168 -7.07 -24.52 8.41
C GLU A 168 -5.83 -23.91 7.76
N LEU A 169 -5.28 -22.85 8.37
CA LEU A 169 -4.10 -22.19 7.85
C LEU A 169 -2.87 -23.10 7.88
N ILE A 170 -2.65 -23.83 8.99
CA ILE A 170 -1.48 -24.72 9.14
C ILE A 170 -1.62 -25.96 8.26
N ASN A 171 -2.86 -26.45 8.02
CA ASN A 171 -3.12 -27.63 7.19
C ASN A 171 -3.13 -27.32 5.69
N ASN A 172 -2.82 -26.08 5.30
CA ASN A 172 -2.77 -25.70 3.90
C ASN A 172 -1.40 -26.09 3.30
N HIS A 173 -1.42 -26.62 2.06
CA HIS A 173 -0.21 -26.99 1.32
C HIS A 173 0.79 -25.83 1.09
N GLU A 174 0.33 -24.59 1.14
CA GLU A 174 1.20 -23.42 1.00
C GLU A 174 2.02 -23.14 2.27
N PHE A 175 1.67 -23.77 3.39
CA PHE A 175 2.35 -23.56 4.68
C PHE A 175 3.46 -24.60 4.93
N THR A 176 3.44 -25.72 4.22
CA THR A 176 4.43 -26.83 4.30
C THR A 176 5.47 -26.69 3.21
#